data_30b2b8cb33468d695f38c810c8b012a1
#
_entry.id   30b2b8cb33468d695f38c810c8b012a1
#
_cell.length_a   1.000
_cell.length_b   1.000
_cell.length_c   1.000
_cell.angle_alpha   90.00
_cell.angle_beta   90.00
_cell.angle_gamma   90.00
#
_symmetry.space_group_name_H-M   'P 1'
#
loop_
_entity.id
_entity.type
_entity.pdbx_description
1 polymer ?
#
loop_
_entity_poly.entity_id
_entity_poly.type
_entity_poly.pdbx_seq_one_letter_code
_entity_poly.pdbx_strand_id
1 'polypeptide(L)'
;MLFRSEKDKQQLLADAQQQADAILAEGKAAAEAERQHKLRQADAQTTALARAMCEKLLARNLNEQDDARLLDDLLEKAGAENGK
;
A
#
# COMPACT_ATOMS: atom_id res chain seq x y z
N MET A 1 -47.14 19.99 4.37
CA MET A 1 -46.76 21.16 5.14
C MET A 1 -46.55 22.34 4.22
N LEU A 2 -47.11 23.45 4.56
CA LEU A 2 -47.01 24.65 3.75
C LEU A 2 -46.02 25.60 4.37
N PHE A 3 -45.21 26.23 3.55
CA PHE A 3 -44.27 27.25 4.01
C PHE A 3 -45.01 28.55 4.27
N ARG A 4 -44.75 29.16 5.42
CA ARG A 4 -45.43 30.39 5.81
C ARG A 4 -44.95 31.59 5.04
N SER A 5 -43.71 31.53 4.57
CA SER A 5 -43.13 32.67 3.87
C SER A 5 -42.02 32.17 2.93
N GLU A 6 -41.67 33.03 2.00
CA GLU A 6 -40.57 32.79 1.10
C GLU A 6 -39.25 32.62 1.88
N LYS A 7 -39.13 33.35 2.99
CA LYS A 7 -37.95 33.25 3.85
C LYS A 7 -37.82 31.86 4.43
N ASP A 8 -38.91 31.24 4.92
CA ASP A 8 -38.91 29.90 5.45
C ASP A 8 -38.48 28.91 4.40
N LYS A 9 -38.97 29.07 3.19
CA LYS A 9 -38.59 28.21 2.06
C LYS A 9 -37.12 28.33 1.73
N GLN A 10 -36.62 29.56 1.67
CA GLN A 10 -35.21 29.77 1.40
C GLN A 10 -34.32 29.21 2.49
N GLN A 11 -34.75 29.32 3.75
CA GLN A 11 -34.01 28.73 4.86
C GLN A 11 -33.93 27.22 4.74
N LEU A 12 -35.05 26.59 4.41
CA LEU A 12 -35.09 25.13 4.22
C LEU A 12 -34.16 24.70 3.09
N LEU A 13 -34.18 25.44 1.97
CA LEU A 13 -33.31 25.14 0.84
C LEU A 13 -31.86 25.31 1.19
N ALA A 14 -31.55 26.39 1.95
CA ALA A 14 -30.17 26.63 2.38
C ALA A 14 -29.66 25.52 3.30
N ASP A 15 -30.51 25.09 4.24
CA ASP A 15 -30.16 23.99 5.14
C ASP A 15 -29.96 22.69 4.39
N ALA A 16 -30.83 22.41 3.42
CA ALA A 16 -30.71 21.21 2.59
C ALA A 16 -29.41 21.23 1.79
N GLN A 17 -29.06 22.39 1.23
CA GLN A 17 -27.81 22.53 0.49
C GLN A 17 -26.61 22.33 1.39
N GLN A 18 -26.66 22.88 2.58
CA GLN A 18 -25.57 22.73 3.55
C GLN A 18 -25.39 21.25 3.94
N GLN A 19 -26.49 20.54 4.17
CA GLN A 19 -26.42 19.12 4.47
C GLN A 19 -25.87 18.32 3.30
N ALA A 20 -26.30 18.64 2.09
CA ALA A 20 -25.79 17.97 0.89
C ALA A 20 -24.29 18.19 0.73
N ASP A 21 -23.83 19.41 0.96
CA ASP A 21 -22.40 19.74 0.89
C ASP A 21 -21.62 19.00 1.95
N ALA A 22 -22.16 18.86 3.15
CA ALA A 22 -21.51 18.14 4.23
C ALA A 22 -21.40 16.66 3.91
N ILE A 23 -22.48 16.07 3.39
CA ILE A 23 -22.50 14.66 3.00
C ILE A 23 -21.48 14.39 1.89
N LEU A 24 -21.42 15.30 0.92
CA LEU A 24 -20.45 15.19 -0.17
C LEU A 24 -19.01 15.25 0.35
N ALA A 25 -18.74 16.21 1.25
CA ALA A 25 -17.42 16.37 1.84
C ALA A 25 -17.03 15.14 2.65
N GLU A 26 -17.96 14.61 3.44
CA GLU A 26 -17.71 13.38 4.21
C GLU A 26 -17.45 12.20 3.29
N GLY A 27 -18.23 12.09 2.22
CA GLY A 27 -18.06 11.03 1.24
C GLY A 27 -16.70 11.08 0.57
N LYS A 28 -16.26 12.27 0.18
CA LYS A 28 -14.95 12.46 -0.42
C LYS A 28 -13.82 12.11 0.57
N ALA A 29 -13.98 12.55 1.82
CA ALA A 29 -12.98 12.25 2.84
C ALA A 29 -12.91 10.75 3.12
N ALA A 30 -14.05 10.09 3.19
CA ALA A 30 -14.11 8.64 3.40
C ALA A 30 -13.47 7.89 2.23
N ALA A 31 -13.75 8.31 1.01
CA ALA A 31 -13.19 7.71 -0.20
C ALA A 31 -11.66 7.86 -0.21
N GLU A 32 -11.17 9.04 0.16
CA GLU A 32 -9.72 9.29 0.22
C GLU A 32 -9.06 8.44 1.30
N ALA A 33 -9.69 8.31 2.47
CA ALA A 33 -9.17 7.47 3.54
C ALA A 33 -9.10 6.01 3.11
N GLU A 34 -10.14 5.54 2.41
CA GLU A 34 -10.18 4.17 1.89
C GLU A 34 -9.09 3.95 0.84
N ARG A 35 -8.90 4.92 -0.05
CA ARG A 35 -7.85 4.85 -1.05
C ARG A 35 -6.47 4.74 -0.40
N GLN A 36 -6.21 5.57 0.59
CA GLN A 36 -4.96 5.54 1.33
C GLN A 36 -4.75 4.20 2.03
N HIS A 37 -5.82 3.70 2.64
CA HIS A 37 -5.76 2.41 3.33
C HIS A 37 -5.42 1.28 2.35
N LYS A 38 -6.07 1.25 1.20
CA LYS A 38 -5.82 0.23 0.18
C LYS A 38 -4.41 0.30 -0.38
N LEU A 39 -3.90 1.51 -0.58
CA LEU A 39 -2.53 1.69 -1.04
C LEU A 39 -1.52 1.17 -0.03
N ARG A 40 -1.72 1.49 1.25
CA ARG A 40 -0.83 0.98 2.30
C ARG A 40 -0.90 -0.53 2.41
N GLN A 41 -2.09 -1.08 2.28
CA GLN A 41 -2.29 -2.53 2.32
C GLN A 41 -1.60 -3.21 1.14
N ALA A 42 -1.76 -2.66 -0.07
CA ALA A 42 -1.10 -3.20 -1.26
C ALA A 42 0.42 -3.12 -1.12
N ASP A 43 0.94 -2.02 -0.60
CA ASP A 43 2.36 -1.85 -0.34
C ASP A 43 2.88 -2.91 0.62
N ALA A 44 2.16 -3.12 1.72
CA ALA A 44 2.54 -4.11 2.72
C ALA A 44 2.53 -5.51 2.13
N GLN A 45 1.51 -5.83 1.32
CA GLN A 45 1.41 -7.14 0.67
C GLN A 45 2.53 -7.34 -0.34
N THR A 46 2.83 -6.32 -1.14
CA THR A 46 3.90 -6.39 -2.12
C THR A 46 5.25 -6.58 -1.44
N THR A 47 5.49 -5.84 -0.37
CA THR A 47 6.72 -5.97 0.41
C THR A 47 6.85 -7.36 1.02
N ALA A 48 5.76 -7.88 1.58
CA ALA A 48 5.75 -9.22 2.16
C ALA A 48 6.02 -10.28 1.10
N LEU A 49 5.41 -10.12 -0.07
CA LEU A 49 5.62 -11.06 -1.18
C LEU A 49 7.06 -11.01 -1.66
N ALA A 50 7.60 -9.81 -1.85
CA ALA A 50 8.99 -9.65 -2.29
C ALA A 50 9.95 -10.29 -1.29
N ARG A 51 9.70 -10.10 0.01
CA ARG A 51 10.51 -10.71 1.06
C ARG A 51 10.41 -12.23 1.02
N ALA A 52 9.20 -12.76 0.88
CA ALA A 52 8.99 -14.21 0.81
C ALA A 52 9.70 -14.80 -0.41
N MET A 53 9.65 -14.10 -1.54
CA MET A 53 10.34 -14.55 -2.75
C MET A 53 11.85 -14.54 -2.56
N CYS A 54 12.38 -13.49 -1.93
CA CYS A 54 13.81 -13.42 -1.64
C CYS A 54 14.24 -14.55 -0.70
N GLU A 55 13.47 -14.81 0.34
CA GLU A 55 13.75 -15.89 1.27
C GLU A 55 13.76 -17.26 0.55
N LYS A 56 12.80 -17.43 -0.34
CA LYS A 56 12.69 -18.65 -1.12
C LYS A 56 13.87 -18.84 -2.05
N LEU A 57 14.28 -17.76 -2.70
CA LEU A 57 15.43 -17.80 -3.59
C LEU A 57 16.72 -18.06 -2.82
N LEU A 58 16.87 -17.43 -1.66
CA LEU A 58 18.03 -17.66 -0.81
C LEU A 58 18.07 -19.11 -0.33
N ALA A 59 16.93 -19.63 0.12
CA ALA A 59 16.85 -21.02 0.56
C ALA A 59 17.22 -21.98 -0.57
N ARG A 60 16.72 -21.69 -1.76
CA ARG A 60 17.02 -22.50 -2.94
C ARG A 60 18.51 -22.44 -3.27
N ASN A 61 19.08 -21.25 -3.26
CA ASN A 61 20.51 -21.08 -3.53
C ASN A 61 21.36 -21.79 -2.48
N LEU A 62 20.97 -21.71 -1.22
CA LEU A 62 21.66 -22.40 -0.16
C LEU A 62 21.61 -23.92 -0.33
N ASN A 63 20.46 -24.44 -0.74
CA ASN A 63 20.33 -25.86 -1.01
C ASN A 63 21.18 -26.31 -2.19
N GLU A 64 21.22 -25.53 -3.24
CA GLU A 64 22.04 -25.79 -4.40
C GLU A 64 23.52 -25.60 -4.10
N GLN A 65 23.81 -24.63 -3.23
CA GLN A 65 25.17 -24.28 -2.82
C GLN A 65 25.60 -24.94 -1.53
N ASP A 66 24.76 -25.75 -0.97
CA ASP A 66 25.06 -26.54 0.20
C ASP A 66 26.18 -27.52 -0.10
N ASP A 67 26.53 -27.54 -1.29
CA ASP A 67 27.67 -28.21 -1.77
C ASP A 67 28.89 -27.42 -1.33
N ALA A 68 29.76 -28.05 -0.57
CA ALA A 68 31.03 -27.47 -0.17
C ALA A 68 31.81 -26.93 -1.37
N ARG A 69 31.57 -27.51 -2.50
CA ARG A 69 32.22 -27.15 -3.75
C ARG A 69 31.88 -25.74 -4.19
N LEU A 70 30.60 -25.32 -4.02
CA LEU A 70 30.22 -23.97 -4.41
C LEU A 70 30.84 -22.93 -3.48
N LEU A 71 30.89 -23.25 -2.21
CA LEU A 71 31.56 -22.39 -1.25
C LEU A 71 33.03 -22.26 -1.59
N ASP A 72 33.66 -23.38 -1.93
CA ASP A 72 35.08 -23.40 -2.34
C ASP A 72 35.28 -22.57 -3.60
N ASP A 73 34.37 -22.69 -4.57
CA ASP A 73 34.44 -21.91 -5.80
C ASP A 73 34.35 -20.41 -5.52
N LEU A 74 33.48 -20.01 -4.61
CA LEU A 74 33.36 -18.62 -4.23
C LEU A 74 34.61 -18.11 -3.55
N LEU A 75 35.15 -18.88 -2.65
CA LEU A 75 36.39 -18.54 -1.95
C LEU A 75 37.57 -18.44 -2.91
N GLU A 76 37.66 -19.38 -3.82
CA GLU A 76 38.70 -19.41 -4.83
C GLU A 76 38.59 -18.20 -5.76
N LYS A 77 37.38 -17.86 -6.17
CA LYS A 77 37.13 -16.70 -7.01
C LYS A 77 37.49 -15.43 -6.30
N ALA A 78 37.09 -15.29 -5.04
CA ALA A 78 37.44 -14.11 -4.24
C ALA A 78 38.97 -14.02 -4.01
N GLY A 79 39.61 -15.16 -3.76
CA GLY A 79 41.05 -15.23 -3.62
C GLY A 79 41.76 -14.86 -4.89
N ALA A 80 41.29 -15.32 -6.03
CA ALA A 80 41.85 -15.00 -7.32
C ALA A 80 41.79 -13.51 -7.63
N GLU A 81 40.65 -12.89 -7.30
CA GLU A 81 40.49 -11.46 -7.52
C GLU A 81 41.36 -10.62 -6.59
N ASN A 82 41.51 -11.07 -5.36
CA ASN A 82 42.35 -10.35 -4.38
C ASN A 82 43.81 -10.70 -4.47
N GLY A 83 44.13 -11.81 -5.10
CA GLY A 83 45.50 -12.28 -5.21
C GLY A 83 46.34 -11.55 -6.24
N LYS A 84 45.74 -10.61 -6.89
CA LYS A 84 46.40 -9.77 -7.87
C LYS A 84 46.68 -8.39 -7.32
#